data_caa66ed3434aec33f8cfe50b9445ce8a
#
_entry.id   caa66ed3434aec33f8cfe50b9445ce8a
#
_cell.length_a   1.000
_cell.length_b   1.000
_cell.length_c   1.000
_cell.angle_alpha   90.00
_cell.angle_beta   90.00
_cell.angle_gamma   90.00
#
_symmetry.space_group_name_H-M   'P 1'
#
loop_
_entity.id
_entity.type
_entity.pdbx_description
1 polymer ?
#
loop_
_entity_poly.entity_id
_entity_poly.type
_entity_poly.pdbx_seq_one_letter_code
_entity_poly.pdbx_strand_id
1 'polypeptide(L)'
;MHKVQNIVVLMMLFILFESCINSKKENKEEDHQEEIETPDQTQNETITRCSTMEVLEKHMVRTPGLRSKMEAIEKQCEAFIKLRKTGRVNVTDTIAIPAIVHVIYNTEDENISEEQIRSQIDVLNKDFTKTNTDISQVPEEFAEIASTVNIHFSLDSIIRVSSTRPSWGTDDQMKFSSNGGSDVITPETHLNIWVCAIGGGILGYAQFPGDSASTDGIVISPQFFGTKGFVSPPFDQGRTTTHEVGHWLNLRHIWGDGNCTQDDFVEDTPASDGPNFGCPVYPSVRCNSNDITMNYMDYTDDACMYMFTEGQKDRMRAVFAEGGPRESFVKPSVVN
;
A
#
# COMPACT_ATOMS: atom_id res chain seq x y z
N MET A 1 -17.42 3.48 67.38
CA MET A 1 -18.67 2.74 67.81
C MET A 1 -18.94 1.71 66.74
N HIS A 2 -18.68 0.51 67.09
CA HIS A 2 -19.40 -0.77 67.01
C HIS A 2 -19.73 -1.29 65.59
N LYS A 3 -19.02 -2.37 65.19
CA LYS A 3 -19.36 -3.82 65.31
C LYS A 3 -20.51 -4.19 64.37
N VAL A 4 -20.55 -5.32 63.59
CA VAL A 4 -20.23 -6.73 63.85
C VAL A 4 -20.25 -7.46 62.48
N GLN A 5 -19.30 -8.14 62.05
CA GLN A 5 -19.05 -9.56 61.81
C GLN A 5 -20.30 -10.48 61.81
N ASN A 6 -20.48 -11.26 60.73
CA ASN A 6 -20.87 -12.65 60.88
C ASN A 6 -20.46 -13.54 59.70
N ILE A 7 -19.71 -14.56 60.06
CA ILE A 7 -19.31 -15.77 59.34
C ILE A 7 -20.44 -16.80 59.48
N VAL A 8 -20.79 -17.54 58.45
CA VAL A 8 -21.41 -18.86 58.55
C VAL A 8 -20.74 -19.82 57.58
N VAL A 9 -20.22 -20.87 58.18
CA VAL A 9 -19.55 -22.06 57.63
C VAL A 9 -20.62 -23.19 57.59
N LEU A 10 -20.34 -24.22 56.81
CA LEU A 10 -20.81 -25.62 56.88
C LEU A 10 -21.82 -25.98 55.76
N MET A 11 -21.82 -27.12 55.11
CA MET A 11 -21.35 -28.48 55.47
C MET A 11 -21.27 -29.37 54.20
N MET A 12 -20.32 -30.27 54.21
CA MET A 12 -20.17 -31.45 53.32
C MET A 12 -21.39 -32.39 53.41
N LEU A 13 -21.67 -33.07 52.28
CA LEU A 13 -22.22 -34.42 52.35
C LEU A 13 -21.57 -35.33 51.29
N PHE A 14 -20.83 -36.29 51.79
CA PHE A 14 -20.35 -37.52 51.10
C PHE A 14 -21.53 -38.50 51.02
N ILE A 15 -21.75 -39.08 49.82
CA ILE A 15 -22.44 -40.37 49.74
C ILE A 15 -21.60 -41.29 48.87
N LEU A 16 -21.03 -42.29 49.56
CA LEU A 16 -20.44 -43.50 49.00
C LEU A 16 -21.56 -44.50 48.66
N PHE A 17 -21.45 -45.11 47.50
CA PHE A 17 -22.10 -46.41 47.25
C PHE A 17 -21.07 -47.33 46.56
N GLU A 18 -20.66 -48.34 47.28
CA GLU A 18 -19.95 -49.52 46.81
C GLU A 18 -20.88 -50.58 46.22
N SER A 19 -20.30 -51.43 45.42
CA SER A 19 -20.61 -52.84 45.12
C SER A 19 -21.24 -53.06 43.72
N CYS A 20 -20.81 -53.99 42.90
CA CYS A 20 -20.25 -55.34 43.04
C CYS A 20 -19.57 -55.79 41.74
N ILE A 21 -18.58 -56.62 41.94
CA ILE A 21 -17.82 -57.43 41.03
C ILE A 21 -18.70 -58.31 40.13
N ASN A 22 -18.39 -58.39 38.80
CA ASN A 22 -18.45 -59.65 38.09
C ASN A 22 -17.45 -59.70 36.91
N SER A 23 -16.57 -60.69 36.95
CA SER A 23 -15.52 -60.97 35.99
C SER A 23 -16.06 -61.69 34.77
N LYS A 24 -15.73 -61.24 33.57
CA LYS A 24 -15.55 -62.12 32.41
C LYS A 24 -14.35 -61.62 31.57
N LYS A 25 -13.44 -62.54 31.35
CA LYS A 25 -12.31 -62.43 30.40
C LYS A 25 -12.89 -62.41 28.97
N GLU A 26 -12.47 -61.46 28.16
CA GLU A 26 -12.41 -61.58 26.73
C GLU A 26 -11.36 -60.65 26.14
N ASN A 27 -10.55 -61.23 25.34
CA ASN A 27 -9.53 -60.82 24.38
C ASN A 27 -9.25 -59.31 24.12
N LYS A 28 -7.96 -59.02 24.22
CA LYS A 28 -7.29 -57.84 23.68
C LYS A 28 -7.31 -57.91 22.13
N GLU A 29 -7.96 -56.98 21.50
CA GLU A 29 -7.58 -56.42 20.19
C GLU A 29 -7.00 -55.03 20.48
N GLU A 30 -5.73 -54.83 20.08
CA GLU A 30 -5.08 -53.54 20.11
C GLU A 30 -5.61 -52.73 18.95
N ASP A 31 -6.49 -51.78 19.26
CA ASP A 31 -6.91 -50.73 18.33
C ASP A 31 -5.88 -49.61 18.34
N HIS A 32 -5.02 -49.58 17.31
CA HIS A 32 -4.17 -48.44 17.02
C HIS A 32 -5.06 -47.34 16.46
N GLN A 33 -5.53 -46.42 17.33
CA GLN A 33 -6.01 -45.14 16.91
C GLN A 33 -4.80 -44.30 16.48
N GLU A 34 -4.62 -44.15 15.15
CA GLU A 34 -3.84 -43.05 14.60
C GLU A 34 -4.45 -41.72 15.07
N GLU A 35 -3.72 -40.99 15.91
CA GLU A 35 -3.98 -39.57 16.13
C GLU A 35 -3.85 -38.87 14.78
N ILE A 36 -4.98 -38.49 14.17
CA ILE A 36 -5.01 -37.59 13.05
C ILE A 36 -4.59 -36.22 13.63
N GLU A 37 -3.31 -35.86 13.43
CA GLU A 37 -2.86 -34.49 13.62
C GLU A 37 -3.75 -33.58 12.75
N THR A 38 -4.57 -32.78 13.41
CA THR A 38 -5.29 -31.69 12.75
C THR A 38 -4.26 -30.73 12.16
N PRO A 39 -4.37 -30.32 10.89
CA PRO A 39 -3.45 -29.37 10.30
C PRO A 39 -3.44 -28.11 11.16
N ASP A 40 -2.23 -27.67 11.50
CA ASP A 40 -1.93 -26.39 12.12
C ASP A 40 -2.77 -25.29 11.45
N GLN A 41 -3.55 -24.57 12.26
CA GLN A 41 -4.24 -23.38 11.80
C GLN A 41 -3.17 -22.33 11.51
N THR A 42 -2.68 -22.30 10.27
CA THR A 42 -1.96 -21.15 9.73
C THR A 42 -2.81 -19.94 10.02
N GLN A 43 -2.33 -19.08 10.89
CA GLN A 43 -2.92 -17.76 11.12
C GLN A 43 -3.00 -17.08 9.75
N ASN A 44 -4.20 -16.92 9.21
CA ASN A 44 -4.43 -16.06 8.07
C ASN A 44 -4.03 -14.65 8.52
N GLU A 45 -2.80 -14.24 8.22
CA GLU A 45 -2.41 -12.85 8.38
C GLU A 45 -3.37 -12.01 7.54
N THR A 46 -4.04 -11.09 8.18
CA THR A 46 -4.97 -10.19 7.48
C THR A 46 -4.14 -9.29 6.56
N ILE A 47 -4.33 -9.43 5.25
CA ILE A 47 -3.63 -8.61 4.25
C ILE A 47 -4.11 -7.15 4.39
N THR A 48 -3.14 -6.22 4.51
CA THR A 48 -3.37 -4.77 4.51
C THR A 48 -2.85 -4.19 3.20
N ARG A 49 -3.76 -3.81 2.30
CA ARG A 49 -3.45 -3.38 0.93
C ARG A 49 -2.49 -2.19 0.88
N CYS A 50 -2.70 -1.18 1.71
CA CYS A 50 -1.89 0.04 1.80
C CYS A 50 -1.93 0.58 3.23
N SER A 51 -0.79 1.04 3.75
CA SER A 51 -0.69 1.71 5.06
C SER A 51 -0.34 3.19 4.96
N THR A 52 -0.43 3.79 3.78
CA THR A 52 -0.02 5.18 3.53
C THR A 52 -0.75 6.17 4.43
N MET A 53 -2.07 6.03 4.62
CA MET A 53 -2.84 6.95 5.47
C MET A 53 -2.49 6.80 6.94
N GLU A 54 -2.24 5.58 7.43
CA GLU A 54 -1.77 5.34 8.79
C GLU A 54 -0.39 5.97 9.03
N VAL A 55 0.52 5.82 8.06
CA VAL A 55 1.85 6.46 8.10
C VAL A 55 1.73 7.97 8.10
N LEU A 56 0.87 8.54 7.26
CA LEU A 56 0.62 9.98 7.21
C LEU A 56 0.15 10.53 8.55
N GLU A 57 -0.81 9.87 9.21
CA GLU A 57 -1.29 10.30 10.54
C GLU A 57 -0.16 10.27 11.58
N LYS A 58 0.66 9.22 11.58
CA LYS A 58 1.85 9.14 12.45
C LYS A 58 2.83 10.30 12.17
N HIS A 59 3.05 10.61 10.89
CA HIS A 59 3.92 11.71 10.47
C HIS A 59 3.35 13.07 10.88
N MET A 60 2.05 13.30 10.74
CA MET A 60 1.39 14.53 11.19
C MET A 60 1.54 14.77 12.69
N VAL A 61 1.58 13.71 13.50
CA VAL A 61 1.82 13.80 14.95
C VAL A 61 3.29 14.14 15.26
N ARG A 62 4.23 13.52 14.51
CA ARG A 62 5.68 13.64 14.77
C ARG A 62 6.32 14.90 14.18
N THR A 63 5.77 15.41 13.06
CA THR A 63 6.37 16.50 12.27
C THR A 63 5.57 17.80 12.44
N PRO A 64 5.98 18.71 13.33
CA PRO A 64 5.32 19.99 13.48
C PRO A 64 5.27 20.77 12.15
N GLY A 65 4.09 21.25 11.79
CA GLY A 65 3.87 22.02 10.56
C GLY A 65 3.63 21.21 9.30
N LEU A 66 3.68 19.88 9.33
CA LEU A 66 3.39 19.04 8.15
C LEU A 66 1.98 19.28 7.61
N ARG A 67 0.98 19.36 8.50
CA ARG A 67 -0.41 19.67 8.09
C ARG A 67 -0.50 20.98 7.30
N SER A 68 0.14 22.04 7.77
CA SER A 68 0.14 23.34 7.08
C SER A 68 0.87 23.29 5.74
N LYS A 69 1.93 22.47 5.62
CA LYS A 69 2.61 22.24 4.33
C LYS A 69 1.70 21.52 3.35
N MET A 70 1.00 20.47 3.79
CA MET A 70 0.06 19.75 2.96
C MET A 70 -1.11 20.63 2.49
N GLU A 71 -1.65 21.48 3.37
CA GLU A 71 -2.66 22.47 3.00
C GLU A 71 -2.13 23.47 1.95
N ALA A 72 -0.86 23.87 2.03
CA ALA A 72 -0.24 24.74 1.03
C ALA A 72 -0.05 24.02 -0.30
N ILE A 73 0.36 22.75 -0.29
CA ILE A 73 0.47 21.89 -1.48
C ILE A 73 -0.91 21.73 -2.13
N GLU A 74 -1.96 21.53 -1.33
CA GLU A 74 -3.32 21.39 -1.85
C GLU A 74 -3.77 22.66 -2.59
N LYS A 75 -3.57 23.84 -1.99
CA LYS A 75 -3.88 25.14 -2.63
C LYS A 75 -3.08 25.36 -3.91
N GLN A 76 -1.83 24.94 -3.95
CA GLN A 76 -1.00 25.00 -5.16
C GLN A 76 -1.53 24.06 -6.25
N CYS A 77 -1.93 22.85 -5.86
CA CYS A 77 -2.53 21.84 -6.75
C CYS A 77 -3.85 22.38 -7.36
N GLU A 78 -4.75 22.90 -6.54
CA GLU A 78 -6.01 23.53 -7.00
C GLU A 78 -5.76 24.69 -7.99
N ALA A 79 -4.77 25.54 -7.69
CA ALA A 79 -4.41 26.65 -8.59
C ALA A 79 -3.89 26.16 -9.94
N PHE A 80 -3.04 25.11 -9.94
CA PHE A 80 -2.54 24.49 -11.15
C PHE A 80 -3.68 23.87 -11.99
N ILE A 81 -4.56 23.08 -11.36
CA ILE A 81 -5.72 22.46 -12.03
C ILE A 81 -6.62 23.52 -12.66
N LYS A 82 -6.86 24.64 -11.98
CA LYS A 82 -7.62 25.76 -12.54
C LYS A 82 -6.96 26.36 -13.78
N LEU A 83 -5.64 26.51 -13.79
CA LEU A 83 -4.91 26.98 -14.95
C LEU A 83 -4.98 26.00 -16.11
N ARG A 84 -4.91 24.69 -15.82
CA ARG A 84 -5.09 23.63 -16.78
C ARG A 84 -6.47 23.69 -17.46
N LYS A 85 -7.56 23.74 -16.67
CA LYS A 85 -8.95 23.84 -17.17
C LYS A 85 -9.18 25.08 -18.05
N THR A 86 -8.43 26.15 -17.85
CA THR A 86 -8.51 27.35 -18.68
C THR A 86 -7.54 27.35 -19.88
N GLY A 87 -6.83 26.26 -20.12
CA GLY A 87 -5.85 26.13 -21.20
C GLY A 87 -4.61 26.99 -21.09
N ARG A 88 -4.34 27.55 -19.88
CA ARG A 88 -3.15 28.39 -19.62
C ARG A 88 -1.89 27.59 -19.33
N VAL A 89 -2.04 26.33 -18.97
CA VAL A 89 -0.95 25.36 -18.74
C VAL A 89 -1.22 24.14 -19.60
N ASN A 90 -0.21 23.72 -20.34
CA ASN A 90 -0.23 22.46 -21.10
C ASN A 90 0.69 21.45 -20.41
N VAL A 91 0.28 20.18 -20.33
CA VAL A 91 1.01 19.08 -19.68
C VAL A 91 1.24 17.92 -20.64
N THR A 92 1.68 18.23 -21.84
CA THR A 92 1.99 17.23 -22.86
C THR A 92 3.39 16.66 -22.75
N ASP A 93 4.32 17.35 -22.08
CA ASP A 93 5.70 16.93 -21.95
C ASP A 93 5.83 15.69 -21.05
N THR A 94 6.68 14.76 -21.43
CA THR A 94 7.01 13.61 -20.61
C THR A 94 7.90 14.03 -19.45
N ILE A 95 7.52 13.66 -18.22
CA ILE A 95 8.37 13.80 -17.03
C ILE A 95 9.16 12.50 -16.87
N ALA A 96 10.49 12.60 -16.84
CA ALA A 96 11.38 11.47 -16.59
C ALA A 96 11.73 11.42 -15.10
N ILE A 97 11.50 10.29 -14.45
CA ILE A 97 11.78 10.05 -13.02
C ILE A 97 12.77 8.89 -12.94
N PRO A 98 14.05 9.14 -12.61
CA PRO A 98 14.97 8.07 -12.27
C PRO A 98 14.59 7.49 -10.90
N ALA A 99 14.66 6.16 -10.76
CA ALA A 99 14.34 5.43 -9.55
C ALA A 99 15.56 4.70 -9.00
N ILE A 100 15.75 4.78 -7.69
CA ILE A 100 16.75 4.01 -6.94
C ILE A 100 16.00 2.97 -6.12
N VAL A 101 16.36 1.68 -6.32
CA VAL A 101 15.71 0.57 -5.62
C VAL A 101 16.64 0.04 -4.54
N HIS A 102 16.20 0.13 -3.28
CA HIS A 102 16.90 -0.36 -2.10
C HIS A 102 16.31 -1.71 -1.69
N VAL A 103 16.99 -2.82 -2.00
CA VAL A 103 16.59 -4.17 -1.61
C VAL A 103 17.20 -4.50 -0.26
N ILE A 104 16.38 -4.55 0.78
CA ILE A 104 16.80 -4.88 2.14
C ILE A 104 16.24 -6.27 2.47
N TYR A 105 17.10 -7.27 2.59
CA TYR A 105 16.69 -8.67 2.63
C TYR A 105 17.27 -9.41 3.84
N ASN A 106 16.48 -10.31 4.40
CA ASN A 106 16.88 -11.25 5.44
C ASN A 106 17.06 -12.67 4.87
N THR A 107 16.27 -13.02 3.86
CA THR A 107 16.32 -14.33 3.16
C THR A 107 16.74 -14.16 1.70
N GLU A 108 17.13 -15.27 1.05
CA GLU A 108 17.48 -15.25 -0.37
C GLU A 108 16.30 -14.90 -1.27
N ASP A 109 15.08 -15.30 -0.91
CA ASP A 109 13.87 -14.97 -1.67
C ASP A 109 13.57 -13.46 -1.64
N GLU A 110 13.83 -12.81 -0.50
CA GLU A 110 13.69 -11.35 -0.36
C GLU A 110 14.75 -10.57 -1.14
N ASN A 111 15.90 -11.21 -1.47
CA ASN A 111 16.95 -10.63 -2.30
C ASN A 111 16.55 -10.68 -3.79
N ILE A 112 15.42 -10.07 -4.10
CA ILE A 112 14.77 -10.14 -5.40
C ILE A 112 15.74 -9.84 -6.56
N SER A 113 15.54 -10.53 -7.69
CA SER A 113 16.40 -10.41 -8.86
C SER A 113 16.30 -9.05 -9.56
N GLU A 114 17.32 -8.68 -10.32
CA GLU A 114 17.25 -7.49 -11.17
C GLU A 114 16.13 -7.63 -12.23
N GLU A 115 15.87 -8.84 -12.71
CA GLU A 115 14.78 -9.11 -13.66
C GLU A 115 13.41 -8.76 -13.02
N GLN A 116 13.20 -9.11 -11.75
CA GLN A 116 12.00 -8.73 -11.00
C GLN A 116 11.90 -7.21 -10.86
N ILE A 117 13.00 -6.54 -10.50
CA ILE A 117 13.05 -5.07 -10.37
C ILE A 117 12.71 -4.39 -11.70
N ARG A 118 13.32 -4.84 -12.80
CA ARG A 118 13.05 -4.28 -14.14
C ARG A 118 11.60 -4.51 -14.57
N SER A 119 11.01 -5.67 -14.21
CA SER A 119 9.60 -5.92 -14.50
C SER A 119 8.67 -4.91 -13.80
N GLN A 120 9.04 -4.43 -12.61
CA GLN A 120 8.30 -3.37 -11.92
C GLN A 120 8.40 -2.02 -12.63
N ILE A 121 9.59 -1.65 -13.09
CA ILE A 121 9.77 -0.40 -13.86
C ILE A 121 8.97 -0.45 -15.16
N ASP A 122 8.90 -1.61 -15.81
CA ASP A 122 8.09 -1.82 -17.01
C ASP A 122 6.58 -1.65 -16.71
N VAL A 123 6.10 -2.14 -15.55
CA VAL A 123 4.71 -1.93 -15.11
C VAL A 123 4.44 -0.45 -14.90
N LEU A 124 5.25 0.25 -14.12
CA LEU A 124 5.10 1.68 -13.89
C LEU A 124 5.00 2.45 -15.21
N ASN A 125 5.89 2.14 -16.15
CA ASN A 125 5.88 2.82 -17.46
C ASN A 125 4.59 2.55 -18.24
N LYS A 126 4.10 1.31 -18.24
CA LYS A 126 2.83 0.98 -18.93
C LYS A 126 1.64 1.69 -18.29
N ASP A 127 1.55 1.68 -16.96
CA ASP A 127 0.44 2.23 -16.22
C ASP A 127 0.38 3.77 -16.33
N PHE A 128 1.52 4.44 -16.15
CA PHE A 128 1.60 5.90 -16.20
C PHE A 128 1.58 6.47 -17.62
N THR A 129 1.76 5.62 -18.65
CA THR A 129 1.61 6.04 -20.07
C THR A 129 0.34 5.49 -20.72
N LYS A 130 -0.52 4.79 -19.97
CA LYS A 130 -1.76 4.19 -20.51
C LYS A 130 -1.47 3.22 -21.67
N THR A 131 -0.38 2.45 -21.58
CA THR A 131 0.00 1.43 -22.58
C THR A 131 -0.09 -0.01 -22.04
N ASN A 132 -0.67 -0.17 -20.87
CA ASN A 132 -1.03 -1.44 -20.27
C ASN A 132 -2.09 -2.16 -21.12
N THR A 133 -1.97 -3.47 -21.31
CA THR A 133 -2.83 -4.23 -22.23
C THR A 133 -4.29 -4.33 -21.77
N ASP A 134 -4.50 -4.27 -20.45
CA ASP A 134 -5.79 -4.35 -19.79
C ASP A 134 -6.60 -3.04 -19.82
N ILE A 135 -6.02 -1.93 -20.31
CA ILE A 135 -6.74 -0.66 -20.51
C ILE A 135 -8.00 -0.81 -21.38
N SER A 136 -8.01 -1.80 -22.27
CA SER A 136 -9.16 -2.11 -23.12
C SER A 136 -10.38 -2.65 -22.34
N GLN A 137 -10.22 -2.98 -21.06
CA GLN A 137 -11.29 -3.47 -20.17
C GLN A 137 -12.00 -2.32 -19.44
N VAL A 138 -11.54 -1.07 -19.58
CA VAL A 138 -12.21 0.10 -19.00
C VAL A 138 -13.65 0.17 -19.52
N PRO A 139 -14.67 0.22 -18.63
CA PRO A 139 -16.06 0.39 -19.04
C PRO A 139 -16.26 1.66 -19.86
N GLU A 140 -17.18 1.62 -20.81
CA GLU A 140 -17.48 2.74 -21.73
C GLU A 140 -17.73 4.06 -20.98
N GLU A 141 -18.39 3.98 -19.82
CA GLU A 141 -18.68 5.13 -18.94
C GLU A 141 -17.41 5.88 -18.51
N PHE A 142 -16.29 5.16 -18.28
CA PHE A 142 -15.03 5.75 -17.82
C PHE A 142 -13.97 5.88 -18.92
N ALA A 143 -14.28 5.42 -20.14
CA ALA A 143 -13.30 5.37 -21.24
C ALA A 143 -12.74 6.76 -21.62
N GLU A 144 -13.59 7.80 -21.58
CA GLU A 144 -13.20 9.17 -21.92
C GLU A 144 -12.33 9.83 -20.85
N ILE A 145 -12.47 9.46 -19.59
CA ILE A 145 -11.69 10.00 -18.48
C ILE A 145 -10.42 9.22 -18.21
N ALA A 146 -10.27 7.99 -18.72
CA ALA A 146 -9.05 7.22 -18.60
C ALA A 146 -7.87 7.91 -19.28
N SER A 147 -6.81 8.23 -18.54
CA SER A 147 -5.76 9.14 -19.00
C SER A 147 -4.35 8.56 -18.95
N THR A 148 -3.50 9.09 -19.86
CA THR A 148 -2.05 8.95 -19.72
C THR A 148 -1.50 10.06 -18.82
N VAL A 149 -0.71 9.70 -17.81
CA VAL A 149 -0.06 10.69 -16.92
C VAL A 149 1.16 11.34 -17.56
N ASN A 150 1.74 10.67 -18.57
CA ASN A 150 2.99 11.07 -19.25
C ASN A 150 4.18 11.21 -18.27
N ILE A 151 4.31 10.25 -17.36
CA ILE A 151 5.49 10.07 -16.50
C ILE A 151 6.20 8.78 -16.94
N HIS A 152 7.51 8.85 -17.09
CA HIS A 152 8.35 7.72 -17.46
C HIS A 152 9.40 7.47 -16.36
N PHE A 153 9.49 6.24 -15.89
CA PHE A 153 10.45 5.81 -14.87
C PHE A 153 11.64 5.11 -15.50
N SER A 154 12.84 5.37 -15.00
CA SER A 154 14.04 4.65 -15.38
C SER A 154 14.75 4.11 -14.14
N LEU A 155 15.23 2.88 -14.20
CA LEU A 155 16.05 2.32 -13.14
C LEU A 155 17.44 2.95 -13.20
N ASP A 156 17.81 3.74 -12.20
CA ASP A 156 19.14 4.34 -12.09
C ASP A 156 20.11 3.39 -11.39
N SER A 157 19.76 2.93 -10.19
CA SER A 157 20.62 2.06 -9.41
C SER A 157 19.86 1.10 -8.51
N ILE A 158 20.52 0.01 -8.11
CA ILE A 158 20.04 -0.99 -7.16
C ILE A 158 21.03 -1.07 -6.01
N ILE A 159 20.56 -0.87 -4.79
CA ILE A 159 21.32 -1.00 -3.56
C ILE A 159 20.84 -2.24 -2.83
N ARG A 160 21.75 -3.11 -2.41
CA ARG A 160 21.42 -4.34 -1.70
C ARG A 160 22.00 -4.31 -0.31
N VAL A 161 21.14 -4.53 0.70
CA VAL A 161 21.51 -4.54 2.12
C VAL A 161 21.02 -5.84 2.74
N SER A 162 21.95 -6.68 3.19
CA SER A 162 21.60 -7.83 4.01
C SER A 162 21.26 -7.38 5.43
N SER A 163 20.12 -7.81 5.94
CA SER A 163 19.61 -7.46 7.27
C SER A 163 19.37 -8.72 8.09
N THR A 164 19.55 -8.61 9.41
CA THR A 164 19.18 -9.67 10.35
C THR A 164 17.73 -9.53 10.83
N ARG A 165 17.03 -8.47 10.44
CA ARG A 165 15.64 -8.25 10.81
C ARG A 165 14.73 -9.08 9.89
N PRO A 166 13.84 -9.91 10.43
CA PRO A 166 12.90 -10.70 9.61
C PRO A 166 11.79 -9.84 8.97
N SER A 167 11.49 -8.67 9.55
CA SER A 167 10.52 -7.74 9.00
C SER A 167 10.71 -6.33 9.57
N TRP A 168 10.10 -5.34 8.90
CA TRP A 168 10.10 -3.93 9.25
C TRP A 168 8.69 -3.45 9.57
N GLY A 169 8.57 -2.41 10.38
CA GLY A 169 7.31 -1.72 10.65
C GLY A 169 7.04 -0.59 9.66
N THR A 170 5.99 0.20 9.93
CA THR A 170 5.62 1.40 9.16
C THR A 170 6.18 2.70 9.81
N ASP A 171 7.31 2.58 10.49
CA ASP A 171 7.96 3.67 11.24
C ASP A 171 9.21 4.23 10.55
N ASP A 172 9.41 3.86 9.28
CA ASP A 172 10.51 4.28 8.41
C ASP A 172 11.92 3.82 8.83
N GLN A 173 12.04 2.87 9.76
CA GLN A 173 13.36 2.42 10.24
C GLN A 173 14.23 1.83 9.12
N MET A 174 13.63 1.18 8.10
CA MET A 174 14.35 0.65 6.95
C MET A 174 15.00 1.73 6.08
N LYS A 175 14.58 2.98 6.21
CA LYS A 175 15.11 4.12 5.45
C LYS A 175 16.38 4.72 6.06
N PHE A 176 16.98 4.03 7.06
CA PHE A 176 18.18 4.50 7.74
C PHE A 176 19.23 3.38 7.89
N SER A 177 20.42 3.61 7.35
CA SER A 177 21.57 2.68 7.46
C SER A 177 21.98 2.45 8.90
N SER A 178 21.81 3.44 9.78
CA SER A 178 22.05 3.34 11.23
C SER A 178 21.18 2.29 11.93
N ASN A 179 20.05 1.91 11.32
CA ASN A 179 19.13 0.88 11.82
C ASN A 179 19.29 -0.46 11.09
N GLY A 180 20.29 -0.60 10.21
CA GLY A 180 20.50 -1.76 9.34
C GLY A 180 19.65 -1.73 8.07
N GLY A 181 19.11 -0.57 7.72
CA GLY A 181 18.41 -0.28 6.47
C GLY A 181 19.30 0.40 5.43
N SER A 182 18.73 1.27 4.61
CA SER A 182 19.42 2.00 3.54
C SER A 182 18.95 3.44 3.49
N ASP A 183 19.90 4.38 3.57
CA ASP A 183 19.60 5.81 3.53
C ASP A 183 19.05 6.22 2.16
N VAL A 184 18.16 7.22 2.17
CA VAL A 184 17.64 7.89 0.98
C VAL A 184 18.80 8.48 0.14
N ILE A 185 18.66 8.43 -1.17
CA ILE A 185 19.66 9.00 -2.08
C ILE A 185 18.97 10.02 -3.00
N THR A 186 19.51 11.23 -3.05
CA THR A 186 19.06 12.33 -3.93
C THR A 186 17.54 12.45 -4.08
N PRO A 187 16.77 12.57 -2.99
CA PRO A 187 15.30 12.57 -3.03
C PRO A 187 14.71 13.74 -3.82
N GLU A 188 15.51 14.78 -4.11
CA GLU A 188 15.12 15.94 -4.91
C GLU A 188 15.04 15.63 -6.42
N THR A 189 15.61 14.50 -6.86
CA THR A 189 15.70 14.13 -8.28
C THR A 189 15.41 12.67 -8.56
N HIS A 190 15.30 11.82 -7.53
CA HIS A 190 15.08 10.37 -7.68
C HIS A 190 13.93 9.89 -6.80
N LEU A 191 13.11 9.03 -7.34
CA LEU A 191 12.19 8.22 -6.55
C LEU A 191 12.97 7.11 -5.84
N ASN A 192 12.98 7.12 -4.51
CA ASN A 192 13.55 6.03 -3.72
C ASN A 192 12.48 4.98 -3.42
N ILE A 193 12.76 3.73 -3.72
CA ILE A 193 11.88 2.58 -3.51
C ILE A 193 12.58 1.60 -2.59
N TRP A 194 12.11 1.45 -1.35
CA TRP A 194 12.59 0.41 -0.44
C TRP A 194 11.78 -0.86 -0.63
N VAL A 195 12.46 -1.95 -0.95
CA VAL A 195 11.85 -3.28 -1.06
C VAL A 195 12.36 -4.11 0.11
N CYS A 196 11.47 -4.41 1.05
CA CYS A 196 11.78 -5.17 2.27
C CYS A 196 10.52 -5.83 2.83
N ALA A 197 10.66 -6.93 3.58
CA ALA A 197 9.54 -7.57 4.25
C ALA A 197 8.91 -6.61 5.27
N ILE A 198 7.63 -6.24 5.06
CA ILE A 198 6.85 -5.42 6.00
C ILE A 198 5.99 -6.36 6.83
N GLY A 199 6.04 -6.23 8.16
CA GLY A 199 5.24 -7.04 9.07
C GLY A 199 3.74 -6.71 8.99
N GLY A 200 2.90 -7.64 9.52
CA GLY A 200 1.46 -7.43 9.60
C GLY A 200 0.72 -7.55 8.26
N GLY A 201 1.30 -8.27 7.29
CA GLY A 201 0.65 -8.51 5.99
C GLY A 201 0.49 -7.26 5.12
N ILE A 202 1.28 -6.21 5.37
CA ILE A 202 1.23 -4.94 4.64
C ILE A 202 1.93 -5.08 3.29
N LEU A 203 1.23 -4.70 2.20
CA LEU A 203 1.79 -4.77 0.85
C LEU A 203 2.76 -3.62 0.58
N GLY A 204 2.41 -2.41 0.98
CA GLY A 204 3.23 -1.23 0.80
C GLY A 204 2.71 0.02 1.51
N TYR A 205 3.51 1.08 1.43
CA TYR A 205 3.11 2.43 1.80
C TYR A 205 4.00 3.48 1.13
N ALA A 206 3.49 4.68 1.04
CA ALA A 206 4.18 5.84 0.48
C ALA A 206 4.30 6.98 1.49
N GLN A 207 5.23 7.88 1.23
CA GLN A 207 5.25 9.19 1.86
C GLN A 207 4.59 10.22 0.94
N PHE A 208 3.59 10.94 1.46
CA PHE A 208 3.00 12.08 0.75
C PHE A 208 4.01 13.22 0.60
N PRO A 209 3.88 14.05 -0.46
CA PRO A 209 4.72 15.23 -0.64
C PRO A 209 4.63 16.20 0.54
N GLY A 210 5.76 16.86 0.87
CA GLY A 210 5.82 17.91 1.90
C GLY A 210 6.41 17.48 3.24
N ASP A 211 6.62 16.18 3.46
CA ASP A 211 7.30 15.69 4.66
C ASP A 211 8.84 15.68 4.48
N SER A 212 9.55 14.99 5.36
CA SER A 212 11.01 14.97 5.41
C SER A 212 11.62 14.34 4.15
N ALA A 213 12.58 15.04 3.54
CA ALA A 213 13.36 14.49 2.43
C ALA A 213 14.16 13.22 2.83
N SER A 214 14.50 13.07 4.12
CA SER A 214 15.27 11.90 4.60
C SER A 214 14.49 10.58 4.57
N THR A 215 13.19 10.63 4.35
CA THR A 215 12.30 9.45 4.27
C THR A 215 11.45 9.44 3.01
N ASP A 216 11.72 10.36 2.05
CA ASP A 216 10.90 10.51 0.84
C ASP A 216 11.02 9.31 -0.10
N GLY A 217 9.89 8.75 -0.46
CA GLY A 217 9.76 7.60 -1.35
C GLY A 217 8.66 6.63 -0.93
N ILE A 218 8.76 5.39 -1.40
CA ILE A 218 7.79 4.33 -1.14
C ILE A 218 8.46 3.08 -0.57
N VAL A 219 7.70 2.27 0.16
CA VAL A 219 8.14 0.98 0.70
C VAL A 219 7.20 -0.11 0.22
N ILE A 220 7.72 -1.19 -0.33
CA ILE A 220 6.95 -2.30 -0.90
C ILE A 220 7.50 -3.62 -0.34
N SER A 221 6.61 -4.54 0.05
CA SER A 221 7.03 -5.91 0.39
C SER A 221 7.48 -6.67 -0.87
N PRO A 222 8.56 -7.47 -0.81
CA PRO A 222 9.24 -8.01 -2.00
C PRO A 222 8.35 -8.89 -2.87
N GLN A 223 7.38 -9.59 -2.27
CA GLN A 223 6.43 -10.45 -3.00
C GLN A 223 5.31 -9.68 -3.72
N PHE A 224 5.25 -8.36 -3.59
CA PHE A 224 4.27 -7.49 -4.25
C PHE A 224 4.94 -6.44 -5.14
N PHE A 225 6.21 -6.69 -5.50
CA PHE A 225 7.03 -5.82 -6.32
C PHE A 225 7.41 -6.51 -7.63
N GLY A 226 6.88 -6.04 -8.75
CA GLY A 226 7.12 -6.62 -10.08
C GLY A 226 6.13 -7.71 -10.49
N THR A 227 6.50 -8.42 -11.57
CA THR A 227 5.65 -9.46 -12.18
C THR A 227 6.38 -10.78 -12.40
N LYS A 228 7.61 -10.90 -11.92
CA LYS A 228 8.49 -12.05 -12.10
C LYS A 228 9.21 -12.40 -10.81
N GLY A 229 9.68 -13.64 -10.70
CA GLY A 229 10.47 -14.09 -9.56
C GLY A 229 9.63 -14.29 -8.29
N PHE A 230 10.01 -13.67 -7.20
CA PHE A 230 9.35 -13.80 -5.89
C PHE A 230 8.11 -12.91 -5.81
N VAL A 231 7.03 -13.30 -6.49
CA VAL A 231 5.75 -12.58 -6.47
C VAL A 231 4.60 -13.49 -6.04
N SER A 232 3.55 -12.91 -5.45
CA SER A 232 2.45 -13.64 -4.81
C SER A 232 1.08 -13.12 -5.25
N PRO A 233 0.26 -13.97 -5.93
CA PRO A 233 -1.11 -13.62 -6.26
C PRO A 233 -1.95 -13.34 -5.00
N PRO A 234 -2.97 -12.48 -5.11
CA PRO A 234 -3.47 -11.79 -6.31
C PRO A 234 -2.78 -10.43 -6.60
N PHE A 235 -1.66 -10.14 -5.92
CA PHE A 235 -0.93 -8.87 -6.01
C PHE A 235 0.44 -9.05 -6.69
N ASP A 236 0.45 -9.77 -7.81
CA ASP A 236 1.64 -10.21 -8.54
C ASP A 236 1.83 -9.53 -9.91
N GLN A 237 1.05 -8.46 -10.19
CA GLN A 237 1.16 -7.70 -11.44
C GLN A 237 1.80 -6.31 -11.25
N GLY A 238 2.37 -6.05 -10.06
CA GLY A 238 3.11 -4.83 -9.76
C GLY A 238 2.25 -3.60 -9.50
N ARG A 239 0.92 -3.77 -9.34
CA ARG A 239 -0.01 -2.65 -9.17
C ARG A 239 0.02 -2.05 -7.76
N THR A 240 0.53 -2.78 -6.77
CA THR A 240 0.85 -2.21 -5.46
C THR A 240 1.82 -1.04 -5.59
N THR A 241 2.89 -1.20 -6.37
CA THR A 241 3.86 -0.10 -6.60
C THR A 241 3.22 1.07 -7.35
N THR A 242 2.39 0.80 -8.36
CA THR A 242 1.66 1.85 -9.10
C THR A 242 0.76 2.67 -8.16
N HIS A 243 0.06 2.00 -7.25
CA HIS A 243 -0.77 2.61 -6.21
C HIS A 243 0.05 3.51 -5.28
N GLU A 244 1.15 3.00 -4.73
CA GLU A 244 1.98 3.77 -3.79
C GLU A 244 2.67 4.95 -4.47
N VAL A 245 3.07 4.83 -5.74
CA VAL A 245 3.58 5.96 -6.54
C VAL A 245 2.47 7.01 -6.75
N GLY A 246 1.22 6.60 -6.88
CA GLY A 246 0.07 7.53 -6.90
C GLY A 246 0.02 8.41 -5.65
N HIS A 247 0.17 7.84 -4.45
CA HIS A 247 0.24 8.59 -3.18
C HIS A 247 1.49 9.48 -3.10
N TRP A 248 2.65 8.96 -3.53
CA TRP A 248 3.88 9.75 -3.60
C TRP A 248 3.73 10.97 -4.52
N LEU A 249 2.82 10.89 -5.52
CA LEU A 249 2.42 11.98 -6.41
C LEU A 249 1.15 12.74 -5.96
N ASN A 250 0.80 12.65 -4.69
CA ASN A 250 -0.30 13.39 -4.06
C ASN A 250 -1.72 12.90 -4.38
N LEU A 251 -1.92 11.67 -4.86
CA LEU A 251 -3.25 11.08 -4.95
C LEU A 251 -3.71 10.54 -3.60
N ARG A 252 -5.00 10.64 -3.32
CA ARG A 252 -5.68 9.93 -2.24
C ARG A 252 -6.39 8.70 -2.79
N HIS A 253 -6.85 7.83 -1.89
CA HIS A 253 -7.77 6.77 -2.29
C HIS A 253 -9.06 7.37 -2.84
N ILE A 254 -9.66 6.70 -3.83
CA ILE A 254 -10.85 7.21 -4.53
C ILE A 254 -12.09 7.40 -3.64
N TRP A 255 -12.11 6.82 -2.43
CA TRP A 255 -13.18 7.04 -1.44
C TRP A 255 -12.83 8.12 -0.41
N GLY A 256 -11.73 8.87 -0.59
CA GLY A 256 -11.31 9.95 0.30
C GLY A 256 -11.02 9.52 1.74
N ASP A 257 -10.78 8.21 1.97
CA ASP A 257 -10.53 7.58 3.29
C ASP A 257 -11.70 7.74 4.30
N GLY A 258 -12.93 7.82 3.79
CA GLY A 258 -14.12 7.98 4.61
C GLY A 258 -15.36 7.37 3.99
N ASN A 259 -16.41 8.16 3.93
CA ASN A 259 -17.71 7.75 3.40
C ASN A 259 -18.13 8.66 2.22
N CYS A 260 -19.35 8.49 1.70
CA CYS A 260 -19.87 9.26 0.56
C CYS A 260 -19.73 10.81 0.64
N THR A 261 -19.33 11.36 1.76
CA THR A 261 -19.15 12.82 1.94
C THR A 261 -17.68 13.23 1.98
N GLN A 262 -16.77 12.27 1.94
CA GLN A 262 -15.34 12.55 1.85
C GLN A 262 -14.94 12.69 0.38
N ASP A 263 -13.87 13.46 0.16
CA ASP A 263 -13.39 13.83 -1.16
C ASP A 263 -11.92 13.42 -1.31
N ASP A 264 -11.57 12.81 -2.43
CA ASP A 264 -10.20 12.51 -2.83
C ASP A 264 -9.53 13.71 -3.54
N PHE A 265 -10.22 14.84 -3.67
CA PHE A 265 -9.83 16.07 -4.38
C PHE A 265 -9.64 15.89 -5.89
N VAL A 266 -10.39 14.94 -6.48
CA VAL A 266 -10.41 14.68 -7.91
C VAL A 266 -11.86 14.69 -8.42
N GLU A 267 -12.19 15.61 -9.32
CA GLU A 267 -13.57 15.87 -9.73
C GLU A 267 -14.19 14.75 -10.57
N ASP A 268 -13.38 13.99 -11.31
CA ASP A 268 -13.82 12.95 -12.23
C ASP A 268 -13.77 11.53 -11.65
N THR A 269 -13.49 11.40 -10.34
CA THR A 269 -13.67 10.16 -9.58
C THR A 269 -15.05 10.16 -8.91
N PRO A 270 -15.91 9.15 -9.15
CA PRO A 270 -17.18 9.04 -8.45
C PRO A 270 -17.01 8.89 -6.94
N ALA A 271 -17.90 9.48 -6.15
CA ALA A 271 -17.91 9.29 -4.70
C ALA A 271 -18.12 7.81 -4.34
N SER A 272 -17.34 7.30 -3.40
CA SER A 272 -17.47 5.95 -2.86
C SER A 272 -17.47 5.97 -1.33
N ASP A 273 -18.08 4.98 -0.69
CA ASP A 273 -18.16 4.88 0.78
C ASP A 273 -17.07 4.00 1.41
N GLY A 274 -16.12 3.53 0.62
CA GLY A 274 -15.02 2.71 1.06
C GLY A 274 -14.31 1.97 -0.07
N PRO A 275 -13.26 1.21 0.26
CA PRO A 275 -12.50 0.44 -0.73
C PRO A 275 -13.29 -0.73 -1.31
N ASN A 276 -12.95 -1.10 -2.53
CA ASN A 276 -13.37 -2.36 -3.14
C ASN A 276 -12.23 -3.39 -3.01
N PHE A 277 -12.59 -4.67 -2.90
CA PHE A 277 -11.64 -5.78 -2.76
C PHE A 277 -11.93 -6.88 -3.79
N GLY A 278 -10.92 -7.70 -4.08
CA GLY A 278 -11.02 -8.73 -5.10
C GLY A 278 -11.19 -8.12 -6.49
N CYS A 279 -12.00 -8.76 -7.32
CA CYS A 279 -12.37 -8.28 -8.65
C CYS A 279 -13.88 -8.05 -8.73
N PRO A 280 -14.37 -6.86 -8.36
CA PRO A 280 -15.80 -6.57 -8.38
C PRO A 280 -16.40 -6.70 -9.77
N VAL A 281 -17.62 -7.21 -9.84
CA VAL A 281 -18.39 -7.23 -11.09
C VAL A 281 -18.92 -5.82 -11.37
N TYR A 282 -18.60 -5.30 -12.55
CA TYR A 282 -19.13 -3.99 -12.97
C TYR A 282 -20.56 -4.11 -13.50
N PRO A 283 -21.49 -3.15 -13.20
CA PRO A 283 -21.28 -2.01 -12.32
C PRO A 283 -21.36 -2.36 -10.83
N SER A 284 -20.49 -1.73 -10.02
CA SER A 284 -20.61 -1.67 -8.57
C SER A 284 -21.14 -0.31 -8.18
N VAL A 285 -22.29 -0.25 -7.50
CA VAL A 285 -22.97 1.02 -7.22
C VAL A 285 -22.85 1.37 -5.75
N ARG A 286 -22.24 2.50 -5.46
CA ARG A 286 -22.16 3.10 -4.11
C ARG A 286 -22.43 4.60 -4.23
N CYS A 287 -22.83 5.24 -3.15
CA CYS A 287 -23.05 6.69 -3.12
C CYS A 287 -23.91 7.24 -4.28
N ASN A 288 -24.82 6.42 -4.85
CA ASN A 288 -25.67 6.70 -6.01
C ASN A 288 -24.94 6.90 -7.35
N SER A 289 -23.73 6.40 -7.47
CA SER A 289 -22.92 6.36 -8.70
C SER A 289 -22.29 4.99 -8.90
N ASN A 290 -21.82 4.68 -10.10
CA ASN A 290 -21.01 3.52 -10.35
C ASN A 290 -19.60 3.79 -9.81
N ASP A 291 -19.07 2.86 -8.99
CA ASP A 291 -17.69 2.92 -8.50
C ASP A 291 -16.70 2.67 -9.64
N ILE A 292 -15.62 3.41 -9.62
CA ILE A 292 -14.49 3.25 -10.55
C ILE A 292 -13.50 2.20 -10.00
N THR A 293 -13.99 0.96 -9.81
CA THR A 293 -13.27 -0.14 -9.14
C THR A 293 -11.97 -0.56 -9.82
N MET A 294 -11.78 -0.15 -11.10
CA MET A 294 -10.57 -0.41 -11.88
C MET A 294 -9.51 0.67 -11.74
N ASN A 295 -9.70 1.64 -10.88
CA ASN A 295 -8.72 2.71 -10.64
C ASN A 295 -7.56 2.22 -9.81
N TYR A 296 -6.33 2.62 -10.14
CA TYR A 296 -5.14 2.23 -9.39
C TYR A 296 -5.15 2.69 -7.91
N MET A 297 -6.00 3.65 -7.54
CA MET A 297 -6.13 4.14 -6.16
C MET A 297 -7.27 3.46 -5.38
N ASP A 298 -7.81 2.34 -5.88
CA ASP A 298 -8.70 1.44 -5.14
C ASP A 298 -7.89 0.27 -4.51
N TYR A 299 -8.56 -0.66 -3.83
CA TYR A 299 -7.97 -1.83 -3.16
C TYR A 299 -8.29 -3.16 -3.85
N THR A 300 -8.73 -3.12 -5.09
CA THR A 300 -8.98 -4.32 -5.90
C THR A 300 -7.70 -5.10 -6.18
N ASP A 301 -7.84 -6.35 -6.60
CA ASP A 301 -6.72 -7.19 -7.00
C ASP A 301 -6.00 -6.59 -8.21
N ASP A 302 -4.70 -6.86 -8.34
CA ASP A 302 -3.86 -6.28 -9.41
C ASP A 302 -4.45 -6.49 -10.82
N ALA A 303 -5.09 -7.64 -11.06
CA ALA A 303 -5.71 -7.95 -12.35
C ALA A 303 -6.93 -7.09 -12.69
N CYS A 304 -7.46 -6.34 -11.73
CA CYS A 304 -8.72 -5.61 -11.83
C CYS A 304 -8.57 -4.10 -11.70
N MET A 305 -7.33 -3.59 -11.62
CA MET A 305 -7.01 -2.17 -11.63
C MET A 305 -6.09 -1.83 -12.81
N TYR A 306 -6.50 -0.88 -13.64
CA TYR A 306 -5.81 -0.62 -14.90
C TYR A 306 -5.95 0.81 -15.46
N MET A 307 -6.36 1.80 -14.65
CA MET A 307 -6.44 3.17 -15.09
C MET A 307 -6.22 4.24 -14.01
N PHE A 308 -5.72 5.39 -14.43
CA PHE A 308 -5.87 6.69 -13.78
C PHE A 308 -6.84 7.54 -14.57
N THR A 309 -7.45 8.56 -13.92
CA THR A 309 -8.32 9.55 -14.58
C THR A 309 -7.56 10.79 -15.03
N GLU A 310 -8.22 11.64 -15.85
CA GLU A 310 -7.68 12.96 -16.24
C GLU A 310 -7.46 13.87 -15.03
N GLY A 311 -8.39 13.87 -14.08
CA GLY A 311 -8.25 14.65 -12.85
C GLY A 311 -7.09 14.15 -11.98
N GLN A 312 -6.92 12.84 -11.86
CA GLN A 312 -5.76 12.26 -11.16
C GLN A 312 -4.44 12.64 -11.84
N LYS A 313 -4.37 12.59 -13.17
CA LYS A 313 -3.22 13.07 -13.94
C LYS A 313 -2.91 14.53 -13.62
N ASP A 314 -3.92 15.41 -13.68
CA ASP A 314 -3.71 16.84 -13.43
C ASP A 314 -3.19 17.07 -12.01
N ARG A 315 -3.72 16.32 -11.02
CA ARG A 315 -3.27 16.37 -9.64
C ARG A 315 -1.84 15.87 -9.47
N MET A 316 -1.48 14.72 -10.04
CA MET A 316 -0.11 14.20 -10.03
C MET A 316 0.89 15.14 -10.70
N ARG A 317 0.51 15.77 -11.80
CA ARG A 317 1.39 16.70 -12.52
C ARG A 317 1.57 18.04 -11.81
N ALA A 318 0.60 18.44 -10.99
CA ALA A 318 0.68 19.67 -10.20
C ALA A 318 1.88 19.69 -9.24
N VAL A 319 2.33 18.51 -8.75
CA VAL A 319 3.48 18.44 -7.82
C VAL A 319 4.80 18.86 -8.48
N PHE A 320 4.89 18.80 -9.81
CA PHE A 320 6.07 19.19 -10.59
C PHE A 320 6.00 20.63 -11.12
N ALA A 321 4.87 21.30 -10.97
CA ALA A 321 4.70 22.66 -11.42
C ALA A 321 5.53 23.65 -10.57
N GLU A 322 5.64 24.90 -11.05
CA GLU A 322 6.31 25.98 -10.31
C GLU A 322 5.73 26.13 -8.87
N GLY A 323 6.61 26.09 -7.88
CA GLY A 323 6.24 26.08 -6.46
C GLY A 323 5.69 24.74 -5.95
N GLY A 324 5.61 23.72 -6.77
CA GLY A 324 5.20 22.36 -6.36
C GLY A 324 6.31 21.61 -5.59
N PRO A 325 5.92 20.64 -4.75
CA PRO A 325 6.85 19.98 -3.85
C PRO A 325 7.91 19.10 -4.55
N ARG A 326 7.71 18.77 -5.84
CA ARG A 326 8.63 18.00 -6.69
C ARG A 326 9.09 18.75 -7.93
N GLU A 327 9.04 20.08 -7.89
CA GLU A 327 9.47 20.94 -8.99
C GLU A 327 10.92 20.67 -9.42
N SER A 328 11.78 20.25 -8.48
CA SER A 328 13.19 19.93 -8.73
C SER A 328 13.41 18.81 -9.74
N PHE A 329 12.45 17.88 -9.91
CA PHE A 329 12.54 16.79 -10.88
C PHE A 329 12.50 17.26 -12.34
N VAL A 330 11.96 18.44 -12.61
CA VAL A 330 11.78 19.00 -13.96
C VAL A 330 12.69 20.21 -14.21
N LYS A 331 13.35 20.73 -13.17
CA LYS A 331 14.33 21.80 -13.32
C LYS A 331 15.67 21.24 -13.80
N PRO A 332 16.37 21.89 -14.73
CA PRO A 332 17.74 21.52 -15.05
C PRO A 332 18.59 21.55 -13.78
N SER A 333 19.35 20.49 -13.52
CA SER A 333 20.35 20.49 -12.46
C SER A 333 21.32 21.65 -12.70
N VAL A 334 21.32 22.65 -11.84
CA VAL A 334 22.36 23.68 -11.85
C VAL A 334 23.64 22.99 -11.35
N VAL A 335 24.46 22.51 -12.29
CA VAL A 335 25.80 22.03 -11.96
C VAL A 335 26.60 23.27 -11.55
N ASN A 336 26.81 23.43 -10.24
CA ASN A 336 27.76 24.42 -9.70
C ASN A 336 29.19 23.95 -9.81
#